data_4ba952661dbd52394d7c63c8274d8fb5
#
_entry.id   4ba952661dbd52394d7c63c8274d8fb5
#
_cell.length_a   1.000
_cell.length_b   1.000
_cell.length_c   1.000
_cell.angle_alpha   90.00
_cell.angle_beta   90.00
_cell.angle_gamma   90.00
#
_symmetry.space_group_name_H-M   'P 1'
#
loop_
_entity.id
_entity.type
_entity.pdbx_description
1 polymer ?
#
loop_
_entity_poly.entity_id
_entity_poly.type
_entity_poly.pdbx_seq_one_letter_code
_entity_poly.pdbx_strand_id
1 'polypeptide(L)'
;MPTFKRGIWDGKINHFHQGQIDMGLWKEVAICLQEIGCKLELENKDDFPRNREVTLEKVKSFCNEFFKDHYVIDKKTEEKVKFFPYEHQIETAYKILRNQYCTAEVATSGGKSLIISIVYFYILKYMEPDAKLLLIVPTITLVTQFFDDLMDYNFGKYKENKNPIDIKIQEIMSDKPRKWHGEGEPNIFISTYQSLAKVENFGKEFYEQFYGVATDEAHFAKSDSFVKILKRTMMGATYQFGMSGTFQDDGFADFLTIQSLTGPKVAKIRAKELQEKGIISHVRISQIYLNHDDPNFRDQLKEIRKTPSSGAAAYRLEGDYIRSSPKRNDFIYKLLKNIKSNTLVLFNIIEYGKLLKEYLSEKFEEDENVEFYMIYGAIKKDERERIKKELELDDGKIRILVASYGTLSTGVSINNLHNIIFAEGFKAEQRIIQSIGRSLRLHESKVVASIYDLVDTYTEEHNNNVLFRHGKDRRNMYKKHEYPYKIKKFIL
;
A
#
# COMPACT_ATOMS: atom_id res chain seq x y z
N MET A 1 6.63 -21.76 -7.85
CA MET A 1 5.42 -21.37 -8.61
C MET A 1 4.73 -22.63 -9.15
N PRO A 2 3.39 -22.71 -9.17
CA PRO A 2 2.67 -23.93 -9.62
C PRO A 2 2.97 -24.32 -11.06
N THR A 3 3.12 -23.36 -11.98
CA THR A 3 3.43 -23.58 -13.40
C THR A 3 4.83 -24.17 -13.63
N PHE A 4 5.84 -23.71 -12.88
CA PHE A 4 7.18 -24.29 -12.90
C PHE A 4 7.19 -25.75 -12.42
N LYS A 5 6.51 -26.03 -11.29
CA LYS A 5 6.39 -27.40 -10.75
C LYS A 5 5.64 -28.37 -11.68
N ARG A 6 4.82 -27.85 -12.60
CA ARG A 6 4.11 -28.63 -13.61
C ARG A 6 4.85 -28.75 -14.94
N GLY A 7 6.06 -28.18 -15.06
CA GLY A 7 6.84 -28.17 -16.31
C GLY A 7 6.25 -27.29 -17.43
N ILE A 8 5.29 -26.41 -17.09
CA ILE A 8 4.65 -25.50 -18.07
C ILE A 8 5.51 -24.25 -18.30
N TRP A 9 6.39 -23.94 -17.36
CA TRP A 9 7.29 -22.80 -17.43
C TRP A 9 8.68 -23.19 -16.92
N ASP A 10 9.73 -22.74 -17.60
CA ASP A 10 11.14 -23.07 -17.30
C ASP A 10 11.71 -22.35 -16.06
N GLY A 11 10.92 -21.48 -15.43
CA GLY A 11 11.35 -20.72 -14.26
C GLY A 11 12.17 -19.46 -14.56
N LYS A 12 12.32 -19.11 -15.83
CA LYS A 12 13.12 -17.95 -16.26
C LYS A 12 12.23 -16.80 -16.72
N ILE A 13 12.67 -15.58 -16.46
CA ILE A 13 12.11 -14.35 -17.01
C ILE A 13 13.21 -13.72 -17.86
N ASN A 14 12.97 -13.58 -19.15
CA ASN A 14 13.91 -12.97 -20.06
C ASN A 14 13.58 -11.49 -20.24
N HIS A 15 14.52 -10.63 -19.90
CA HIS A 15 14.43 -9.18 -20.11
C HIS A 15 15.20 -8.70 -21.34
N PHE A 16 15.93 -9.60 -22.00
CA PHE A 16 16.70 -9.31 -23.20
C PHE A 16 16.15 -10.12 -24.37
N HIS A 17 15.65 -9.44 -25.40
CA HIS A 17 15.05 -10.06 -26.58
C HIS A 17 15.62 -9.42 -27.86
N GLN A 18 16.22 -10.23 -28.75
CA GLN A 18 16.69 -9.77 -30.07
C GLN A 18 17.59 -8.52 -30.03
N GLY A 19 18.49 -8.45 -29.04
CA GLY A 19 19.38 -7.29 -28.90
C GLY A 19 18.75 -6.09 -28.17
N GLN A 20 17.51 -6.18 -27.73
CA GLN A 20 16.78 -5.09 -27.07
C GLN A 20 16.53 -5.41 -25.59
N ILE A 21 16.52 -4.36 -24.78
CA ILE A 21 16.21 -4.40 -23.36
C ILE A 21 15.27 -3.24 -23.01
N ASP A 22 14.38 -3.48 -22.05
CA ASP A 22 13.52 -2.42 -21.54
C ASP A 22 14.37 -1.32 -20.88
N MET A 23 14.06 -0.06 -21.16
CA MET A 23 14.83 1.13 -20.74
C MET A 23 15.14 1.16 -19.24
N GLY A 24 14.26 0.66 -18.40
CA GLY A 24 14.46 0.68 -16.95
C GLY A 24 15.63 -0.17 -16.44
N LEU A 25 16.20 -1.07 -17.27
CA LEU A 25 17.32 -1.96 -16.89
C LEU A 25 18.68 -1.51 -17.47
N TRP A 26 18.74 -0.33 -18.07
CA TRP A 26 19.98 0.11 -18.72
C TRP A 26 21.19 0.16 -17.79
N LYS A 27 20.99 0.51 -16.51
CA LYS A 27 22.07 0.56 -15.52
C LYS A 27 22.64 -0.83 -15.20
N GLU A 28 21.76 -1.81 -15.04
CA GLU A 28 22.12 -3.20 -14.78
C GLU A 28 22.94 -3.77 -15.94
N VAL A 29 22.53 -3.47 -17.18
CA VAL A 29 23.28 -3.87 -18.37
C VAL A 29 24.63 -3.19 -18.40
N ALA A 30 24.70 -1.89 -18.12
CA ALA A 30 25.97 -1.16 -18.08
C ALA A 30 26.95 -1.75 -17.05
N ILE A 31 26.45 -2.11 -15.86
CA ILE A 31 27.26 -2.77 -14.83
C ILE A 31 27.74 -4.14 -15.31
N CYS A 32 26.86 -4.99 -15.83
CA CYS A 32 27.23 -6.31 -16.34
C CYS A 32 28.27 -6.22 -17.46
N LEU A 33 28.13 -5.29 -18.39
CA LEU A 33 29.08 -5.07 -19.48
C LEU A 33 30.46 -4.66 -18.95
N GLN A 34 30.51 -3.79 -17.94
CA GLN A 34 31.76 -3.39 -17.28
C GLN A 34 32.43 -4.56 -16.57
N GLU A 35 31.66 -5.39 -15.86
CA GLU A 35 32.17 -6.58 -15.15
C GLU A 35 32.83 -7.61 -16.08
N ILE A 36 32.33 -7.75 -17.31
CA ILE A 36 32.92 -8.63 -18.34
C ILE A 36 33.96 -7.93 -19.20
N GLY A 37 34.38 -6.70 -18.84
CA GLY A 37 35.41 -5.96 -19.51
C GLY A 37 35.00 -5.29 -20.85
N CYS A 38 33.70 -5.18 -21.12
CA CYS A 38 33.21 -4.48 -22.31
C CYS A 38 33.18 -2.95 -22.07
N LYS A 39 33.57 -2.21 -23.09
CA LYS A 39 33.44 -0.74 -23.10
C LYS A 39 32.08 -0.37 -23.66
N LEU A 40 31.28 0.36 -22.84
CA LEU A 40 29.99 0.88 -23.27
C LEU A 40 30.20 2.20 -24.01
N GLU A 41 29.79 2.28 -25.27
CA GLU A 41 29.70 3.51 -26.04
C GLU A 41 28.23 3.82 -26.33
N LEU A 42 27.82 5.04 -26.05
CA LEU A 42 26.45 5.52 -26.28
C LEU A 42 26.46 6.29 -27.63
N GLU A 43 25.58 5.89 -28.53
CA GLU A 43 25.41 6.62 -29.81
C GLU A 43 24.93 8.05 -29.55
N ASN A 44 23.95 8.20 -28.68
CA ASN A 44 23.42 9.50 -28.27
C ASN A 44 23.22 9.56 -26.75
N LYS A 45 23.95 10.43 -26.07
CA LYS A 45 23.85 10.63 -24.63
C LYS A 45 22.55 11.32 -24.19
N ASP A 46 21.87 11.98 -25.10
CA ASP A 46 20.63 12.71 -24.84
C ASP A 46 19.40 11.80 -24.88
N ASP A 47 19.52 10.58 -25.42
CA ASP A 47 18.46 9.57 -25.40
C ASP A 47 18.28 8.92 -24.01
N PHE A 48 19.19 9.19 -23.07
CA PHE A 48 19.05 8.69 -21.71
C PHE A 48 17.98 9.45 -20.93
N PRO A 49 17.08 8.73 -20.22
CA PRO A 49 16.01 9.35 -19.46
C PRO A 49 16.59 10.10 -18.25
N ARG A 50 17.05 11.32 -18.47
CA ARG A 50 17.57 12.20 -17.42
C ARG A 50 17.40 13.66 -17.77
N ASN A 51 16.49 14.34 -17.13
CA ASN A 51 16.32 15.76 -17.27
C ASN A 51 17.35 16.53 -16.41
N ARG A 52 18.38 17.10 -17.05
CA ARG A 52 19.45 17.83 -16.37
C ARG A 52 19.06 19.26 -15.97
N GLU A 53 18.02 19.81 -16.56
CA GLU A 53 17.55 21.18 -16.29
C GLU A 53 16.76 21.27 -14.97
N VAL A 54 16.21 20.14 -14.50
CA VAL A 54 15.53 20.09 -13.20
C VAL A 54 16.56 20.04 -12.09
N THR A 55 16.51 21.00 -11.19
CA THR A 55 17.32 21.06 -9.96
C THR A 55 16.41 21.01 -8.74
N LEU A 56 16.98 20.61 -7.60
CA LEU A 56 16.23 20.57 -6.32
C LEU A 56 15.73 21.98 -5.94
N GLU A 57 16.52 23.01 -6.21
CA GLU A 57 16.18 24.39 -5.93
C GLU A 57 14.95 24.85 -6.73
N LYS A 58 14.87 24.47 -8.02
CA LYS A 58 13.71 24.78 -8.86
C LYS A 58 12.45 24.12 -8.32
N VAL A 59 12.53 22.83 -7.89
CA VAL A 59 11.38 22.13 -7.31
C VAL A 59 11.01 22.70 -5.93
N LYS A 60 11.97 23.05 -5.09
CA LYS A 60 11.72 23.76 -3.82
C LYS A 60 11.05 25.12 -4.05
N SER A 61 11.54 25.90 -5.01
CA SER A 61 10.95 27.21 -5.38
C SER A 61 9.51 27.04 -5.87
N PHE A 62 9.24 26.05 -6.72
CA PHE A 62 7.89 25.72 -7.13
C PHE A 62 6.98 25.41 -5.93
N CYS A 63 7.40 24.52 -5.03
CA CYS A 63 6.60 24.18 -3.86
C CYS A 63 6.35 25.41 -2.96
N ASN A 64 7.36 26.25 -2.74
CA ASN A 64 7.24 27.47 -1.95
C ASN A 64 6.21 28.44 -2.54
N GLU A 65 6.20 28.61 -3.86
CA GLU A 65 5.26 29.48 -4.53
C GLU A 65 3.85 28.87 -4.56
N PHE A 66 3.75 27.59 -4.94
CA PHE A 66 2.48 26.91 -5.19
C PHE A 66 1.67 26.67 -3.91
N PHE A 67 2.33 26.22 -2.83
CA PHE A 67 1.68 25.91 -1.55
C PHE A 67 1.70 27.08 -0.55
N LYS A 68 2.06 28.27 -0.96
CA LYS A 68 2.19 29.42 -0.04
C LYS A 68 0.92 29.80 0.70
N ASP A 69 -0.23 29.65 0.03
CA ASP A 69 -1.54 30.01 0.55
C ASP A 69 -2.30 28.81 1.17
N HIS A 70 -1.75 27.57 1.04
CA HIS A 70 -2.38 26.36 1.57
C HIS A 70 -2.32 26.29 3.09
N TYR A 71 -3.42 25.90 3.70
CA TYR A 71 -3.50 25.65 5.14
C TYR A 71 -4.45 24.49 5.46
N VAL A 72 -4.32 23.95 6.66
CA VAL A 72 -5.28 23.05 7.28
C VAL A 72 -5.80 23.68 8.56
N ILE A 73 -7.01 23.35 8.98
CA ILE A 73 -7.54 23.79 10.26
C ILE A 73 -7.20 22.71 11.29
N ASP A 74 -6.47 23.11 12.34
CA ASP A 74 -6.26 22.26 13.50
C ASP A 74 -7.60 22.05 14.22
N LYS A 75 -7.99 20.80 14.43
CA LYS A 75 -9.31 20.49 14.98
C LYS A 75 -9.48 20.84 16.46
N LYS A 76 -8.37 21.03 17.19
CA LYS A 76 -8.40 21.37 18.62
C LYS A 76 -8.38 22.86 18.88
N THR A 77 -7.51 23.53 18.16
CA THR A 77 -7.29 24.99 18.34
C THR A 77 -8.19 25.80 17.40
N GLU A 78 -8.78 25.16 16.40
CA GLU A 78 -9.50 25.81 15.30
C GLU A 78 -8.65 26.83 14.51
N GLU A 79 -7.34 26.79 14.73
CA GLU A 79 -6.39 27.68 14.09
C GLU A 79 -6.00 27.19 12.70
N LYS A 80 -5.63 28.13 11.84
CA LYS A 80 -5.07 27.84 10.51
C LYS A 80 -3.59 27.48 10.67
N VAL A 81 -3.26 26.22 10.36
CA VAL A 81 -1.90 25.73 10.30
C VAL A 81 -1.46 25.67 8.84
N LYS A 82 -0.33 26.25 8.51
CA LYS A 82 0.21 26.25 7.16
C LYS A 82 0.43 24.82 6.68
N PHE A 83 -0.12 24.49 5.52
CA PHE A 83 0.16 23.23 4.83
C PHE A 83 1.38 23.43 3.92
N PHE A 84 2.35 22.55 4.04
CA PHE A 84 3.53 22.55 3.18
C PHE A 84 4.08 21.12 3.03
N PRO A 85 4.54 20.72 1.83
CA PRO A 85 5.15 19.41 1.63
C PRO A 85 6.41 19.23 2.49
N TYR A 86 6.57 18.03 3.08
CA TYR A 86 7.78 17.71 3.81
C TYR A 86 8.99 17.61 2.87
N GLU A 87 10.18 17.82 3.40
CA GLU A 87 11.42 17.83 2.60
C GLU A 87 11.62 16.52 1.82
N HIS A 88 11.37 15.36 2.43
CA HIS A 88 11.48 14.07 1.74
C HIS A 88 10.52 13.94 0.54
N GLN A 89 9.37 14.61 0.58
CA GLN A 89 8.39 14.62 -0.52
C GLN A 89 8.91 15.46 -1.68
N ILE A 90 9.44 16.64 -1.39
CA ILE A 90 10.04 17.54 -2.39
C ILE A 90 11.28 16.89 -3.03
N GLU A 91 12.16 16.30 -2.22
CA GLU A 91 13.34 15.60 -2.73
C GLU A 91 12.99 14.38 -3.58
N THR A 92 11.96 13.62 -3.19
CA THR A 92 11.50 12.46 -3.98
C THR A 92 10.91 12.91 -5.31
N ALA A 93 10.07 13.97 -5.31
CA ALA A 93 9.52 14.56 -6.53
C ALA A 93 10.65 15.07 -7.46
N TYR A 94 11.65 15.75 -6.91
CA TYR A 94 12.84 16.17 -7.66
C TYR A 94 13.56 14.97 -8.28
N LYS A 95 13.80 13.88 -7.54
CA LYS A 95 14.47 12.69 -8.07
C LYS A 95 13.68 12.05 -9.20
N ILE A 96 12.34 12.02 -9.11
CA ILE A 96 11.45 11.53 -10.16
C ILE A 96 11.58 12.42 -11.40
N LEU A 97 11.40 13.73 -11.25
CA LEU A 97 11.48 14.69 -12.35
C LEU A 97 12.85 14.66 -13.06
N ARG A 98 13.93 14.46 -12.29
CA ARG A 98 15.28 14.40 -12.84
C ARG A 98 15.56 13.08 -13.58
N ASN A 99 15.07 11.95 -13.08
CA ASN A 99 15.41 10.63 -13.63
C ASN A 99 14.41 10.13 -14.68
N GLN A 100 13.23 10.74 -14.82
CA GLN A 100 12.17 10.42 -15.78
C GLN A 100 11.65 8.98 -15.64
N TYR A 101 12.50 7.97 -15.76
CA TYR A 101 12.22 6.55 -15.53
C TYR A 101 12.83 6.13 -14.20
N CYS A 102 11.98 5.86 -13.19
CA CYS A 102 12.47 5.48 -11.87
C CYS A 102 11.40 4.84 -10.98
N THR A 103 11.84 4.18 -9.92
CA THR A 103 10.99 3.76 -8.81
C THR A 103 11.33 4.53 -7.54
N ALA A 104 10.31 4.76 -6.70
CA ALA A 104 10.47 5.34 -5.37
C ALA A 104 9.76 4.48 -4.33
N GLU A 105 10.52 4.00 -3.34
CA GLU A 105 10.01 3.29 -2.18
C GLU A 105 9.72 4.30 -1.08
N VAL A 106 8.44 4.56 -0.82
CA VAL A 106 8.00 5.53 0.19
C VAL A 106 7.02 4.82 1.12
N ALA A 107 7.40 4.71 2.38
CA ALA A 107 6.59 4.04 3.39
C ALA A 107 5.14 4.53 3.39
N THR A 108 4.21 3.65 3.77
CA THR A 108 2.79 4.02 3.91
C THR A 108 2.66 5.24 4.81
N SER A 109 1.77 6.15 4.47
CA SER A 109 1.61 7.47 5.11
C SER A 109 2.76 8.46 4.91
N GLY A 110 3.76 8.16 4.07
CA GLY A 110 4.82 9.10 3.68
C GLY A 110 4.39 10.13 2.62
N GLY A 111 3.11 10.11 2.18
CA GLY A 111 2.56 11.12 1.27
C GLY A 111 2.83 10.86 -0.21
N LYS A 112 2.73 9.60 -0.66
CA LYS A 112 2.89 9.23 -2.08
C LYS A 112 1.99 10.06 -3.01
N SER A 113 0.72 10.30 -2.63
CA SER A 113 -0.22 11.08 -3.45
C SER A 113 0.28 12.52 -3.65
N LEU A 114 0.79 13.16 -2.60
CA LEU A 114 1.35 14.51 -2.72
C LEU A 114 2.61 14.55 -3.59
N ILE A 115 3.48 13.54 -3.49
CA ILE A 115 4.68 13.44 -4.35
C ILE A 115 4.28 13.35 -5.82
N ILE A 116 3.30 12.48 -6.16
CA ILE A 116 2.77 12.36 -7.53
C ILE A 116 2.16 13.70 -7.99
N SER A 117 1.40 14.36 -7.13
CA SER A 117 0.80 15.66 -7.43
C SER A 117 1.85 16.73 -7.71
N ILE A 118 2.91 16.81 -6.89
CA ILE A 118 4.03 17.77 -7.12
C ILE A 118 4.66 17.50 -8.50
N VAL A 119 4.90 16.23 -8.86
CA VAL A 119 5.49 15.87 -10.16
C VAL A 119 4.57 16.31 -11.29
N TYR A 120 3.27 16.00 -11.22
CA TYR A 120 2.30 16.33 -12.26
C TYR A 120 2.12 17.85 -12.40
N PHE A 121 1.99 18.56 -11.29
CA PHE A 121 1.83 20.02 -11.30
C PHE A 121 3.08 20.73 -11.81
N TYR A 122 4.27 20.22 -11.48
CA TYR A 122 5.52 20.77 -12.02
C TYR A 122 5.62 20.56 -13.53
N ILE A 123 5.23 19.38 -14.03
CA ILE A 123 5.20 19.10 -15.48
C ILE A 123 4.25 20.08 -16.19
N LEU A 124 3.00 20.17 -15.74
CA LEU A 124 1.98 21.01 -16.36
C LEU A 124 2.32 22.51 -16.27
N LYS A 125 3.02 22.95 -15.23
CA LYS A 125 3.35 24.37 -15.06
C LYS A 125 4.59 24.82 -15.82
N TYR A 126 5.64 23.98 -15.89
CA TYR A 126 6.96 24.42 -16.34
C TYR A 126 7.56 23.62 -17.49
N MET A 127 7.03 22.45 -17.80
CA MET A 127 7.63 21.58 -18.81
C MET A 127 6.75 21.45 -20.06
N GLU A 128 5.53 20.98 -19.87
CA GLU A 128 4.61 20.69 -20.96
C GLU A 128 3.18 21.01 -20.49
N PRO A 129 2.68 22.23 -20.71
CA PRO A 129 1.34 22.66 -20.27
C PRO A 129 0.21 21.81 -20.85
N ASP A 130 0.39 21.28 -22.06
CA ASP A 130 -0.60 20.45 -22.75
C ASP A 130 -0.40 18.95 -22.52
N ALA A 131 0.50 18.57 -21.59
CA ALA A 131 0.79 17.18 -21.27
C ALA A 131 -0.46 16.43 -20.84
N LYS A 132 -0.63 15.22 -21.38
CA LYS A 132 -1.58 14.23 -20.84
C LYS A 132 -0.84 13.31 -19.88
N LEU A 133 -1.36 13.20 -18.66
CA LEU A 133 -0.76 12.45 -17.55
C LEU A 133 -1.67 11.31 -17.13
N LEU A 134 -1.12 10.11 -16.92
CA LEU A 134 -1.85 8.91 -16.50
C LEU A 134 -1.41 8.47 -15.11
N LEU A 135 -2.36 8.32 -14.20
CA LEU A 135 -2.15 7.69 -12.90
C LEU A 135 -2.83 6.32 -12.85
N ILE A 136 -2.03 5.28 -12.64
CA ILE A 136 -2.53 3.91 -12.52
C ILE A 136 -2.50 3.50 -11.05
N VAL A 137 -3.68 3.09 -10.53
CA VAL A 137 -3.88 2.69 -9.14
C VAL A 137 -4.46 1.28 -9.04
N PRO A 138 -4.29 0.57 -7.92
CA PRO A 138 -4.73 -0.83 -7.81
C PRO A 138 -6.25 -1.01 -7.65
N THR A 139 -7.00 0.00 -7.20
CA THR A 139 -8.43 -0.15 -6.86
C THR A 139 -9.25 1.07 -7.24
N ILE A 140 -10.56 0.85 -7.50
CA ILE A 140 -11.53 1.92 -7.81
C ILE A 140 -11.63 2.95 -6.68
N THR A 141 -11.58 2.51 -5.42
CA THR A 141 -11.59 3.44 -4.27
C THR A 141 -10.42 4.41 -4.31
N LEU A 142 -9.23 3.94 -4.74
CA LEU A 142 -8.06 4.81 -4.89
C LEU A 142 -8.20 5.77 -6.08
N VAL A 143 -8.93 5.42 -7.13
CA VAL A 143 -9.24 6.36 -8.22
C VAL A 143 -9.95 7.59 -7.67
N THR A 144 -11.03 7.38 -6.91
CA THR A 144 -11.78 8.50 -6.29
C THR A 144 -10.93 9.26 -5.25
N GLN A 145 -10.16 8.54 -4.42
CA GLN A 145 -9.30 9.20 -3.44
C GLN A 145 -8.24 10.08 -4.09
N PHE A 146 -7.56 9.60 -5.14
CA PHE A 146 -6.57 10.42 -5.85
C PHE A 146 -7.19 11.60 -6.58
N PHE A 147 -8.43 11.45 -7.08
CA PHE A 147 -9.18 12.58 -7.61
C PHE A 147 -9.34 13.67 -6.54
N ASP A 148 -9.85 13.30 -5.36
CA ASP A 148 -10.05 14.23 -4.25
C ASP A 148 -8.69 14.83 -3.79
N ASP A 149 -7.65 14.01 -3.65
CA ASP A 149 -6.30 14.46 -3.25
C ASP A 149 -5.73 15.49 -4.26
N LEU A 150 -5.83 15.22 -5.58
CA LEU A 150 -5.36 16.15 -6.62
C LEU A 150 -6.12 17.48 -6.58
N MET A 151 -7.45 17.43 -6.39
CA MET A 151 -8.26 18.64 -6.28
C MET A 151 -7.88 19.43 -5.01
N ASP A 152 -7.76 18.76 -3.86
CA ASP A 152 -7.37 19.40 -2.60
C ASP A 152 -5.96 20.00 -2.67
N TYR A 153 -4.99 19.31 -3.29
CA TYR A 153 -3.63 19.85 -3.45
C TYR A 153 -3.56 20.98 -4.47
N ASN A 154 -4.39 20.98 -5.51
CA ASN A 154 -4.38 22.02 -6.53
C ASN A 154 -5.09 23.30 -6.09
N PHE A 155 -6.28 23.16 -5.53
CA PHE A 155 -7.10 24.31 -5.15
C PHE A 155 -6.91 24.75 -3.69
N GLY A 156 -6.26 23.94 -2.88
CA GLY A 156 -6.29 24.03 -1.44
C GLY A 156 -7.55 23.42 -0.85
N LYS A 157 -7.46 22.86 0.34
CA LYS A 157 -8.59 22.16 0.99
C LYS A 157 -9.83 23.04 1.19
N TYR A 158 -9.62 24.35 1.31
CA TYR A 158 -10.66 25.35 1.47
C TYR A 158 -10.75 26.29 0.26
N LYS A 159 -10.20 25.87 -0.90
CA LYS A 159 -10.13 26.63 -2.16
C LYS A 159 -9.34 27.95 -2.04
N GLU A 160 -8.34 27.96 -1.18
CA GLU A 160 -7.52 29.13 -0.88
C GLU A 160 -6.40 29.41 -1.90
N ASN A 161 -6.04 28.45 -2.75
CA ASN A 161 -5.00 28.67 -3.75
C ASN A 161 -5.46 29.68 -4.80
N LYS A 162 -4.74 30.80 -4.91
CA LYS A 162 -5.03 31.87 -5.87
C LYS A 162 -4.51 31.59 -7.27
N ASN A 163 -3.59 30.66 -7.42
CA ASN A 163 -2.94 30.33 -8.69
C ASN A 163 -2.97 28.81 -8.94
N PRO A 164 -4.16 28.18 -8.99
CA PRO A 164 -4.26 26.76 -9.31
C PRO A 164 -3.81 26.49 -10.74
N ILE A 165 -3.34 25.29 -10.99
CA ILE A 165 -3.03 24.80 -12.33
C ILE A 165 -4.35 24.38 -12.99
N ASP A 166 -4.49 24.58 -14.30
CA ASP A 166 -5.64 24.09 -15.05
C ASP A 166 -5.57 22.56 -15.19
N ILE A 167 -6.17 21.85 -14.23
CA ILE A 167 -6.27 20.40 -14.24
C ILE A 167 -7.68 19.96 -14.62
N LYS A 168 -7.75 19.00 -15.54
CA LYS A 168 -8.98 18.41 -16.06
C LYS A 168 -8.85 16.90 -15.91
N ILE A 169 -9.54 16.33 -14.91
CA ILE A 169 -9.34 14.94 -14.49
C ILE A 169 -10.41 14.03 -15.06
N GLN A 170 -10.00 12.98 -15.77
CA GLN A 170 -10.86 11.90 -16.21
C GLN A 170 -10.63 10.63 -15.38
N GLU A 171 -11.69 10.15 -14.72
CA GLU A 171 -11.70 8.84 -14.07
C GLU A 171 -12.12 7.75 -15.08
N ILE A 172 -11.31 6.68 -15.18
CA ILE A 172 -11.60 5.51 -16.03
C ILE A 172 -11.86 4.31 -15.13
N MET A 173 -13.12 3.88 -15.04
CA MET A 173 -13.56 2.73 -14.23
C MET A 173 -14.33 1.75 -15.11
N SER A 174 -14.25 0.44 -14.79
CA SER A 174 -14.88 -0.63 -15.59
C SER A 174 -16.39 -0.59 -15.65
N ASP A 175 -17.04 -0.03 -14.63
CA ASP A 175 -18.50 -0.07 -14.45
C ASP A 175 -19.17 1.23 -14.93
N LYS A 176 -18.40 2.26 -15.26
CA LYS A 176 -18.92 3.52 -15.77
C LYS A 176 -18.07 3.97 -16.95
N PRO A 177 -18.68 4.12 -18.13
CA PRO A 177 -17.94 4.67 -19.24
C PRO A 177 -17.49 6.08 -18.86
N ARG A 178 -16.19 6.30 -18.85
CA ARG A 178 -15.48 7.58 -18.85
C ARG A 178 -16.22 8.71 -18.16
N LYS A 179 -16.18 8.78 -16.84
CA LYS A 179 -16.70 9.94 -16.13
C LYS A 179 -15.73 11.10 -16.35
N TRP A 180 -16.12 12.03 -17.22
CA TRP A 180 -15.42 13.26 -17.47
C TRP A 180 -15.99 14.37 -16.58
N HIS A 181 -15.14 15.12 -15.91
CA HIS A 181 -15.54 16.19 -15.00
C HIS A 181 -15.04 17.54 -15.55
N GLY A 182 -15.75 18.12 -16.51
CA GLY A 182 -15.43 19.47 -16.98
C GLY A 182 -15.62 19.69 -18.49
N GLU A 183 -15.35 20.91 -18.93
CA GLU A 183 -15.32 21.32 -20.32
C GLU A 183 -13.89 21.17 -20.90
N GLY A 184 -13.78 20.84 -22.18
CA GLY A 184 -12.53 20.68 -22.91
C GLY A 184 -11.93 19.27 -22.77
N GLU A 185 -10.67 19.08 -23.19
CA GLU A 185 -9.99 17.79 -23.11
C GLU A 185 -9.34 17.56 -21.75
N PRO A 186 -9.38 16.32 -21.21
CA PRO A 186 -8.71 15.97 -19.98
C PRO A 186 -7.19 15.97 -20.16
N ASN A 187 -6.46 16.47 -19.15
CA ASN A 187 -5.03 16.41 -19.08
C ASN A 187 -4.50 15.47 -17.98
N ILE A 188 -5.36 15.03 -17.04
CA ILE A 188 -5.03 14.00 -16.05
C ILE A 188 -6.03 12.85 -16.15
N PHE A 189 -5.53 11.63 -16.23
CA PHE A 189 -6.33 10.42 -16.29
C PHE A 189 -6.00 9.54 -15.08
N ILE A 190 -7.02 9.08 -14.35
CA ILE A 190 -6.85 8.17 -13.22
C ILE A 190 -7.60 6.88 -13.51
N SER A 191 -6.90 5.74 -13.44
CA SER A 191 -7.51 4.46 -13.75
C SER A 191 -6.95 3.31 -12.91
N THR A 192 -7.71 2.22 -12.83
CA THR A 192 -7.13 0.95 -12.40
C THR A 192 -6.53 0.21 -13.59
N TYR A 193 -5.46 -0.58 -13.35
CA TYR A 193 -4.87 -1.39 -14.44
C TYR A 193 -5.88 -2.41 -15.01
N GLN A 194 -6.83 -2.90 -14.18
CA GLN A 194 -7.89 -3.79 -14.64
C GLN A 194 -8.86 -3.09 -15.60
N SER A 195 -9.16 -1.82 -15.34
CA SER A 195 -10.01 -1.01 -16.24
C SER A 195 -9.32 -0.74 -17.55
N LEU A 196 -8.03 -0.41 -17.52
CA LEU A 196 -7.22 -0.23 -18.74
C LEU A 196 -7.09 -1.53 -19.53
N ALA A 197 -6.89 -2.67 -18.88
CA ALA A 197 -6.75 -3.96 -19.55
C ALA A 197 -8.01 -4.46 -20.24
N LYS A 198 -9.21 -4.13 -19.72
CA LYS A 198 -10.51 -4.52 -20.28
C LYS A 198 -10.94 -3.67 -21.47
N VAL A 199 -10.32 -2.53 -21.65
CA VAL A 199 -10.67 -1.63 -22.76
C VAL A 199 -9.99 -2.13 -24.03
N GLU A 200 -10.53 -3.20 -24.62
CA GLU A 200 -10.17 -3.68 -25.95
C GLU A 200 -10.31 -2.58 -27.02
N ASN A 201 -10.99 -1.49 -26.68
CA ASN A 201 -11.30 -0.35 -27.53
C ASN A 201 -10.32 0.83 -27.46
N PHE A 202 -9.29 0.79 -26.61
CA PHE A 202 -8.24 1.79 -26.68
C PHE A 202 -7.19 1.36 -27.68
N GLY A 203 -7.16 2.04 -28.82
CA GLY A 203 -6.09 1.88 -29.81
C GLY A 203 -4.71 2.17 -29.21
N LYS A 204 -3.65 1.89 -29.99
CA LYS A 204 -2.27 2.16 -29.63
C LYS A 204 -2.07 3.64 -29.26
N GLU A 205 -2.73 4.53 -29.99
CA GLU A 205 -2.66 5.98 -29.82
C GLU A 205 -3.11 6.43 -28.42
N PHE A 206 -4.07 5.73 -27.80
CA PHE A 206 -4.49 6.07 -26.43
C PHE A 206 -3.36 5.91 -25.41
N TYR A 207 -2.54 4.86 -25.55
CA TYR A 207 -1.44 4.62 -24.58
C TYR A 207 -0.22 5.50 -24.88
N GLU A 208 -0.01 5.86 -26.13
CA GLU A 208 1.14 6.67 -26.57
C GLU A 208 0.95 8.16 -26.39
N GLN A 209 -0.27 8.63 -26.10
CA GLN A 209 -0.54 10.06 -25.88
C GLN A 209 -0.02 10.61 -24.55
N PHE A 210 0.33 9.73 -23.58
CA PHE A 210 0.69 10.17 -22.24
C PHE A 210 2.15 10.62 -22.19
N TYR A 211 2.37 11.87 -21.82
CA TYR A 211 3.68 12.43 -21.52
C TYR A 211 4.27 11.90 -20.20
N GLY A 212 3.41 11.70 -19.20
CA GLY A 212 3.80 11.18 -17.89
C GLY A 212 2.87 10.08 -17.38
N VAL A 213 3.45 8.99 -16.89
CA VAL A 213 2.73 7.84 -16.33
C VAL A 213 3.26 7.54 -14.94
N ALA A 214 2.38 7.66 -13.93
CA ALA A 214 2.66 7.25 -12.57
C ALA A 214 1.92 5.95 -12.22
N THR A 215 2.56 5.09 -11.48
CA THR A 215 1.96 3.86 -10.95
C THR A 215 2.05 3.88 -9.43
N ASP A 216 0.91 3.98 -8.73
CA ASP A 216 0.87 3.74 -7.29
C ASP A 216 0.75 2.24 -7.01
N GLU A 217 1.36 1.81 -5.90
CA GLU A 217 1.54 0.41 -5.54
C GLU A 217 2.17 -0.42 -6.69
N ALA A 218 3.25 0.11 -7.26
CA ALA A 218 3.95 -0.46 -8.41
C ALA A 218 4.42 -1.92 -8.23
N HIS A 219 4.41 -2.45 -6.99
CA HIS A 219 4.67 -3.85 -6.73
C HIS A 219 3.64 -4.81 -7.38
N PHE A 220 2.48 -4.31 -7.84
CA PHE A 220 1.53 -5.06 -8.66
C PHE A 220 1.90 -5.12 -10.14
N ALA A 221 2.85 -4.31 -10.62
CA ALA A 221 3.23 -4.20 -12.03
C ALA A 221 4.04 -5.41 -12.55
N LYS A 222 3.82 -6.57 -11.98
CA LYS A 222 4.37 -7.88 -12.37
C LYS A 222 3.35 -8.82 -13.03
N SER A 223 2.07 -8.44 -13.07
CA SER A 223 1.05 -9.21 -13.78
C SER A 223 1.10 -8.94 -15.27
N ASP A 224 0.88 -9.97 -16.10
CA ASP A 224 1.00 -9.87 -17.56
C ASP A 224 0.19 -8.72 -18.17
N SER A 225 -1.03 -8.51 -17.69
CA SER A 225 -1.88 -7.41 -18.16
C SER A 225 -1.31 -6.04 -17.81
N PHE A 226 -0.75 -5.88 -16.61
CA PHE A 226 -0.15 -4.63 -16.19
C PHE A 226 1.17 -4.35 -16.94
N VAL A 227 2.01 -5.37 -17.10
CA VAL A 227 3.24 -5.30 -17.92
C VAL A 227 2.92 -4.82 -19.34
N LYS A 228 1.89 -5.38 -19.98
CA LYS A 228 1.47 -4.97 -21.33
C LYS A 228 1.04 -3.51 -21.39
N ILE A 229 0.32 -3.01 -20.39
CA ILE A 229 -0.10 -1.60 -20.32
C ILE A 229 1.14 -0.70 -20.24
N LEU A 230 2.04 -0.96 -19.27
CA LEU A 230 3.22 -0.13 -19.08
C LEU A 230 4.18 -0.17 -20.28
N LYS A 231 4.33 -1.31 -20.97
CA LYS A 231 5.09 -1.37 -22.22
C LYS A 231 4.48 -0.53 -23.34
N ARG A 232 3.16 -0.44 -23.43
CA ARG A 232 2.50 0.43 -24.41
C ARG A 232 2.68 1.90 -24.09
N THR A 233 2.54 2.28 -22.81
CA THR A 233 2.74 3.68 -22.41
C THR A 233 4.19 4.16 -22.56
N MET A 234 5.18 3.27 -22.41
CA MET A 234 6.60 3.58 -22.62
C MET A 234 6.92 4.12 -24.02
N MET A 235 6.10 3.78 -25.02
CA MET A 235 6.34 4.22 -26.40
C MET A 235 6.12 5.73 -26.60
N GLY A 236 5.32 6.38 -25.75
CA GLY A 236 5.06 7.82 -25.82
C GLY A 236 5.48 8.60 -24.57
N ALA A 237 5.70 7.92 -23.43
CA ALA A 237 5.94 8.60 -22.17
C ALA A 237 7.37 9.12 -22.04
N THR A 238 7.51 10.41 -21.76
CA THR A 238 8.79 11.00 -21.31
C THR A 238 9.07 10.66 -19.85
N TYR A 239 8.01 10.55 -19.04
CA TYR A 239 8.08 10.19 -17.62
C TYR A 239 7.29 8.92 -17.36
N GLN A 240 7.93 7.87 -16.85
CA GLN A 240 7.23 6.67 -16.38
C GLN A 240 7.86 6.19 -15.08
N PHE A 241 7.11 6.31 -13.97
CA PHE A 241 7.64 6.00 -12.66
C PHE A 241 6.67 5.19 -11.80
N GLY A 242 7.25 4.39 -10.90
CA GLY A 242 6.51 3.56 -9.97
C GLY A 242 6.76 3.94 -8.52
N MET A 243 5.69 4.00 -7.72
CA MET A 243 5.78 4.20 -6.28
C MET A 243 5.18 3.02 -5.52
N SER A 244 5.77 2.66 -4.40
CA SER A 244 5.22 1.65 -3.48
C SER A 244 5.71 1.88 -2.06
N GLY A 245 4.94 1.41 -1.07
CA GLY A 245 5.39 1.35 0.33
C GLY A 245 6.42 0.26 0.58
N THR A 246 6.43 -0.75 -0.28
CA THR A 246 7.33 -1.91 -0.19
C THR A 246 7.59 -2.47 -1.57
N PHE A 247 8.86 -2.66 -1.90
CA PHE A 247 9.28 -3.50 -3.00
C PHE A 247 9.90 -4.79 -2.45
N GLN A 248 9.92 -5.85 -3.25
CA GLN A 248 10.77 -7.00 -2.95
C GLN A 248 12.23 -6.56 -2.97
N ASP A 249 13.10 -7.37 -2.34
CA ASP A 249 14.52 -7.05 -2.28
C ASP A 249 15.10 -6.95 -3.71
N ASP A 250 16.05 -6.05 -3.88
CA ASP A 250 16.73 -5.83 -5.14
C ASP A 250 17.37 -7.14 -5.63
N GLY A 251 17.21 -7.46 -6.92
CA GLY A 251 17.70 -8.72 -7.53
C GLY A 251 16.66 -9.84 -7.62
N PHE A 252 15.50 -9.72 -6.99
CA PHE A 252 14.41 -10.66 -7.26
C PHE A 252 13.79 -10.40 -8.64
N ALA A 253 13.45 -11.47 -9.36
CA ALA A 253 12.87 -11.40 -10.70
C ALA A 253 11.63 -10.49 -10.79
N ASP A 254 10.80 -10.50 -9.75
CA ASP A 254 9.61 -9.63 -9.66
C ASP A 254 10.00 -8.14 -9.61
N PHE A 255 11.07 -7.76 -8.87
CA PHE A 255 11.53 -6.38 -8.81
C PHE A 255 12.20 -5.95 -10.13
N LEU A 256 12.99 -6.83 -10.74
CA LEU A 256 13.59 -6.56 -12.05
C LEU A 256 12.52 -6.32 -13.13
N THR A 257 11.40 -7.07 -13.07
CA THR A 257 10.27 -6.83 -13.98
C THR A 257 9.65 -5.44 -13.77
N ILE A 258 9.48 -5.01 -12.51
CA ILE A 258 8.97 -3.66 -12.21
C ILE A 258 9.96 -2.60 -12.69
N GLN A 259 11.24 -2.81 -12.38
CA GLN A 259 12.31 -1.89 -12.75
C GLN A 259 12.47 -1.77 -14.27
N SER A 260 12.31 -2.86 -15.02
CA SER A 260 12.38 -2.84 -16.49
C SER A 260 11.35 -1.86 -17.09
N LEU A 261 10.20 -1.72 -16.43
CA LEU A 261 9.08 -0.90 -16.89
C LEU A 261 9.11 0.53 -16.36
N THR A 262 9.62 0.74 -15.15
CA THR A 262 9.52 2.04 -14.46
C THR A 262 10.88 2.65 -14.14
N GLY A 263 11.96 1.90 -14.26
CA GLY A 263 13.32 2.39 -14.01
C GLY A 263 13.87 2.07 -12.61
N PRO A 264 15.14 2.41 -12.37
CA PRO A 264 15.86 2.08 -11.14
C PRO A 264 15.29 2.81 -9.93
N LYS A 265 15.54 2.25 -8.74
CA LYS A 265 15.14 2.87 -7.47
C LYS A 265 15.99 4.11 -7.18
N VAL A 266 15.33 5.28 -7.05
CA VAL A 266 15.97 6.58 -6.80
C VAL A 266 15.73 7.13 -5.40
N ALA A 267 14.72 6.62 -4.70
CA ALA A 267 14.39 7.04 -3.35
C ALA A 267 13.93 5.84 -2.53
N LYS A 268 14.32 5.83 -1.25
CA LYS A 268 13.85 4.88 -0.24
C LYS A 268 13.64 5.62 1.07
N ILE A 269 12.38 5.81 1.44
CA ILE A 269 11.95 6.49 2.67
C ILE A 269 11.32 5.45 3.58
N ARG A 270 11.96 5.16 4.69
CA ARG A 270 11.52 4.14 5.65
C ARG A 270 10.54 4.71 6.66
N ALA A 271 9.66 3.87 7.19
CA ALA A 271 8.73 4.26 8.25
C ALA A 271 9.46 4.79 9.50
N LYS A 272 10.60 4.20 9.86
CA LYS A 272 11.44 4.65 10.99
C LYS A 272 11.89 6.11 10.84
N GLU A 273 12.37 6.51 9.66
CA GLU A 273 12.81 7.88 9.38
C GLU A 273 11.65 8.88 9.54
N LEU A 274 10.44 8.49 9.11
CA LEU A 274 9.23 9.31 9.25
C LEU A 274 8.79 9.41 10.73
N GLN A 275 8.93 8.33 11.49
CA GLN A 275 8.66 8.31 12.94
C GLN A 275 9.62 9.21 13.71
N GLU A 276 10.92 9.12 13.42
CA GLU A 276 11.96 9.96 14.06
C GLU A 276 11.74 11.45 13.78
N LYS A 277 11.19 11.79 12.60
CA LYS A 277 10.81 13.16 12.23
C LYS A 277 9.42 13.58 12.75
N GLY A 278 8.70 12.72 13.46
CA GLY A 278 7.35 13.00 13.95
C GLY A 278 6.28 13.13 12.87
N ILE A 279 6.55 12.65 11.64
CA ILE A 279 5.61 12.72 10.50
C ILE A 279 4.54 11.65 10.58
N ILE A 280 4.86 10.52 11.20
CA ILE A 280 3.91 9.42 11.46
C ILE A 280 4.04 8.97 12.91
N SER A 281 2.97 8.35 13.43
CA SER A 281 2.95 7.81 14.80
C SER A 281 3.99 6.70 14.99
N HIS A 282 4.54 6.59 16.19
CA HIS A 282 5.32 5.42 16.57
C HIS A 282 4.46 4.16 16.59
N VAL A 283 5.09 3.02 16.33
CA VAL A 283 4.45 1.70 16.41
C VAL A 283 5.03 0.90 17.57
N ARG A 284 4.17 0.14 18.26
CA ARG A 284 4.58 -0.84 19.25
C ARG A 284 3.89 -2.17 18.94
N ILE A 285 4.66 -3.20 18.65
CA ILE A 285 4.14 -4.53 18.33
C ILE A 285 4.26 -5.45 19.53
N SER A 286 3.14 -6.02 19.95
CA SER A 286 3.09 -7.13 20.90
C SER A 286 2.76 -8.41 20.12
N GLN A 287 3.77 -9.25 19.86
CA GLN A 287 3.53 -10.57 19.29
C GLN A 287 3.17 -11.53 20.40
N ILE A 288 1.93 -12.02 20.38
CA ILE A 288 1.31 -12.80 21.46
C ILE A 288 1.19 -14.25 21.03
N TYR A 289 1.97 -15.12 21.67
CA TYR A 289 1.90 -16.56 21.45
C TYR A 289 0.81 -17.16 22.35
N LEU A 290 -0.18 -17.76 21.71
CA LEU A 290 -1.29 -18.45 22.34
C LEU A 290 -1.02 -19.96 22.24
N ASN A 291 -0.65 -20.59 23.35
CA ASN A 291 -0.43 -22.03 23.39
C ASN A 291 -1.73 -22.74 23.74
N HIS A 292 -2.25 -23.49 22.78
CA HIS A 292 -3.44 -24.32 22.97
C HIS A 292 -3.02 -25.66 23.55
N ASP A 293 -3.34 -25.90 24.81
CA ASP A 293 -3.09 -27.18 25.46
C ASP A 293 -4.21 -28.18 25.15
N ASP A 294 -4.16 -28.73 23.93
CA ASP A 294 -5.12 -29.70 23.41
C ASP A 294 -4.39 -30.92 22.82
N PRO A 295 -4.20 -32.00 23.62
CA PRO A 295 -3.54 -33.21 23.15
C PRO A 295 -4.24 -33.87 21.95
N ASN A 296 -5.60 -33.88 21.93
CA ASN A 296 -6.36 -34.49 20.85
C ASN A 296 -6.13 -33.78 19.52
N PHE A 297 -6.11 -32.46 19.55
CA PHE A 297 -5.83 -31.67 18.35
C PHE A 297 -4.36 -31.85 17.89
N ARG A 298 -3.42 -31.94 18.83
CA ARG A 298 -2.02 -32.26 18.50
C ARG A 298 -1.86 -33.59 17.78
N ASP A 299 -2.58 -34.61 18.20
CA ASP A 299 -2.51 -35.94 17.58
C ASP A 299 -3.16 -35.94 16.19
N GLN A 300 -4.28 -35.24 15.98
CA GLN A 300 -4.86 -35.05 14.65
C GLN A 300 -3.89 -34.34 13.69
N LEU A 301 -3.19 -33.31 14.15
CA LEU A 301 -2.16 -32.64 13.35
C LEU A 301 -0.99 -33.56 12.98
N LYS A 302 -0.54 -34.41 13.90
CA LYS A 302 0.52 -35.42 13.65
C LYS A 302 0.08 -36.39 12.57
N GLU A 303 -1.16 -36.91 12.64
CA GLU A 303 -1.69 -37.87 11.66
C GLU A 303 -1.77 -37.27 10.25
N ILE A 304 -2.34 -36.07 10.09
CA ILE A 304 -2.41 -35.40 8.78
C ILE A 304 -1.01 -35.22 8.19
N ARG A 305 0.00 -34.95 9.00
CA ARG A 305 1.37 -34.67 8.55
C ARG A 305 2.17 -35.91 8.14
N LYS A 306 1.72 -37.10 8.44
CA LYS A 306 2.30 -38.33 7.91
C LYS A 306 2.14 -38.44 6.38
N THR A 307 1.17 -37.74 5.81
CA THR A 307 0.91 -37.76 4.36
C THR A 307 1.82 -36.75 3.63
N PRO A 308 2.58 -37.17 2.63
CA PRO A 308 3.31 -36.25 1.75
C PRO A 308 2.35 -35.21 1.15
N SER A 309 2.75 -33.95 1.06
CA SER A 309 1.92 -32.82 0.54
C SER A 309 0.82 -32.30 1.49
N SER A 310 0.76 -32.73 2.74
CA SER A 310 -0.28 -32.36 3.71
C SER A 310 -0.26 -30.91 4.22
N GLY A 311 0.66 -30.08 3.75
CA GLY A 311 0.81 -28.71 4.25
C GLY A 311 -0.44 -27.83 4.16
N ALA A 312 -1.21 -27.99 3.06
CA ALA A 312 -2.47 -27.25 2.89
C ALA A 312 -3.58 -27.79 3.80
N ALA A 313 -3.64 -29.11 4.01
CA ALA A 313 -4.62 -29.75 4.90
C ALA A 313 -4.32 -29.39 6.38
N ALA A 314 -3.06 -29.42 6.78
CA ALA A 314 -2.63 -29.00 8.11
C ALA A 314 -2.97 -27.51 8.38
N TYR A 315 -2.72 -26.64 7.38
CA TYR A 315 -3.08 -25.21 7.50
C TYR A 315 -4.58 -24.98 7.66
N ARG A 316 -5.42 -25.72 6.91
CA ARG A 316 -6.89 -25.66 7.05
C ARG A 316 -7.31 -26.11 8.44
N LEU A 317 -6.82 -27.27 8.89
CA LEU A 317 -7.13 -27.82 10.21
C LEU A 317 -6.76 -26.85 11.35
N GLU A 318 -5.53 -26.29 11.32
CA GLU A 318 -5.10 -25.28 12.28
C GLU A 318 -6.00 -24.03 12.23
N GLY A 319 -6.38 -23.58 11.03
CA GLY A 319 -7.26 -22.45 10.83
C GLY A 319 -8.68 -22.70 11.36
N ASP A 320 -9.27 -23.88 11.08
CA ASP A 320 -10.60 -24.26 11.57
C ASP A 320 -10.62 -24.34 13.10
N TYR A 321 -9.58 -24.91 13.70
CA TYR A 321 -9.43 -25.00 15.16
C TYR A 321 -9.43 -23.63 15.82
N ILE A 322 -8.62 -22.67 15.36
CA ILE A 322 -8.57 -21.33 15.99
C ILE A 322 -9.89 -20.56 15.84
N ARG A 323 -10.59 -20.76 14.72
CA ARG A 323 -11.86 -20.10 14.46
C ARG A 323 -13.00 -20.63 15.34
N SER A 324 -12.95 -21.92 15.70
CA SER A 324 -13.93 -22.58 16.57
C SER A 324 -13.57 -22.54 18.06
N SER A 325 -12.40 -22.02 18.45
CA SER A 325 -11.92 -22.03 19.83
C SER A 325 -12.58 -20.95 20.71
N PRO A 326 -13.48 -21.32 21.65
CA PRO A 326 -14.09 -20.34 22.57
C PRO A 326 -13.07 -19.65 23.47
N LYS A 327 -12.06 -20.39 23.95
CA LYS A 327 -10.98 -19.83 24.79
C LYS A 327 -10.20 -18.73 24.06
N ARG A 328 -10.00 -18.90 22.76
CA ARG A 328 -9.30 -17.92 21.93
C ARG A 328 -10.15 -16.66 21.71
N ASN A 329 -11.42 -16.82 21.44
CA ASN A 329 -12.35 -15.67 21.32
C ASN A 329 -12.47 -14.92 22.64
N ASP A 330 -12.50 -15.64 23.78
CA ASP A 330 -12.49 -15.05 25.13
C ASP A 330 -11.17 -14.30 25.41
N PHE A 331 -10.04 -14.80 24.92
CA PHE A 331 -8.78 -14.06 24.99
C PHE A 331 -8.84 -12.73 24.22
N ILE A 332 -9.41 -12.72 23.00
CA ILE A 332 -9.61 -11.49 22.20
C ILE A 332 -10.54 -10.53 22.95
N TYR A 333 -11.63 -11.02 23.52
CA TYR A 333 -12.52 -10.22 24.36
C TYR A 333 -11.77 -9.57 25.54
N LYS A 334 -11.02 -10.36 26.33
CA LYS A 334 -10.23 -9.87 27.46
C LYS A 334 -9.19 -8.85 27.03
N LEU A 335 -8.57 -9.04 25.88
CA LEU A 335 -7.62 -8.10 25.31
C LEU A 335 -8.32 -6.77 24.97
N LEU A 336 -9.47 -6.81 24.30
CA LEU A 336 -10.26 -5.63 23.95
C LEU A 336 -10.77 -4.88 25.19
N LYS A 337 -11.22 -5.61 26.21
CA LYS A 337 -11.69 -5.03 27.49
C LYS A 337 -10.61 -4.18 28.19
N ASN A 338 -9.34 -4.52 28.00
CA ASN A 338 -8.21 -3.76 28.52
C ASN A 338 -7.76 -2.60 27.63
N ILE A 339 -8.26 -2.54 26.39
CA ILE A 339 -7.94 -1.47 25.43
C ILE A 339 -9.04 -0.41 25.51
N LYS A 340 -8.66 0.83 25.81
CA LYS A 340 -9.61 1.94 26.01
C LYS A 340 -9.57 2.96 24.87
N SER A 341 -9.47 2.47 23.63
CA SER A 341 -9.43 3.31 22.43
C SER A 341 -9.78 2.53 21.17
N ASN A 342 -10.09 3.25 20.11
CA ASN A 342 -10.54 2.69 18.84
C ASN A 342 -9.59 1.60 18.33
N THR A 343 -10.17 0.44 18.00
CA THR A 343 -9.42 -0.77 17.67
C THR A 343 -9.93 -1.41 16.38
N LEU A 344 -8.98 -1.80 15.55
CA LEU A 344 -9.21 -2.59 14.35
C LEU A 344 -8.90 -4.06 14.62
N VAL A 345 -9.88 -4.94 14.41
CA VAL A 345 -9.73 -6.40 14.52
C VAL A 345 -9.72 -6.99 13.10
N LEU A 346 -8.62 -7.59 12.71
CA LEU A 346 -8.40 -8.10 11.36
C LEU A 346 -8.61 -9.62 11.27
N PHE A 347 -9.42 -10.02 10.30
CA PHE A 347 -9.68 -11.41 9.99
C PHE A 347 -9.49 -11.71 8.49
N ASN A 348 -9.36 -13.01 8.16
CA ASN A 348 -9.21 -13.48 6.79
C ASN A 348 -10.50 -14.12 6.25
N ILE A 349 -11.19 -14.93 7.05
CA ILE A 349 -12.41 -15.65 6.67
C ILE A 349 -13.65 -14.88 7.12
N ILE A 350 -14.53 -14.54 6.17
CA ILE A 350 -15.69 -13.65 6.41
C ILE A 350 -16.65 -14.25 7.46
N GLU A 351 -16.92 -15.54 7.39
CA GLU A 351 -17.80 -16.25 8.33
C GLU A 351 -17.26 -16.16 9.74
N TYR A 352 -15.96 -16.36 9.94
CA TYR A 352 -15.34 -16.18 11.25
C TYR A 352 -15.41 -14.73 11.73
N GLY A 353 -15.17 -13.77 10.85
CA GLY A 353 -15.28 -12.35 11.19
C GLY A 353 -16.68 -11.97 11.69
N LYS A 354 -17.75 -12.52 11.08
CA LYS A 354 -19.13 -12.33 11.51
C LYS A 354 -19.38 -12.93 12.90
N LEU A 355 -19.01 -14.20 13.09
CA LEU A 355 -19.14 -14.90 14.37
C LEU A 355 -18.35 -14.21 15.50
N LEU A 356 -17.13 -13.79 15.22
CA LEU A 356 -16.31 -13.05 16.17
C LEU A 356 -16.95 -11.71 16.56
N LYS A 357 -17.44 -10.96 15.57
CA LYS A 357 -18.14 -9.68 15.82
C LYS A 357 -19.38 -9.88 16.68
N GLU A 358 -20.20 -10.89 16.37
CA GLU A 358 -21.39 -11.24 17.14
C GLU A 358 -21.03 -11.60 18.59
N TYR A 359 -20.11 -12.55 18.76
CA TYR A 359 -19.59 -12.94 20.09
C TYR A 359 -19.08 -11.76 20.91
N LEU A 360 -18.28 -10.89 20.30
CA LEU A 360 -17.74 -9.72 20.98
C LEU A 360 -18.83 -8.70 21.32
N SER A 361 -19.80 -8.48 20.42
CA SER A 361 -20.92 -7.55 20.67
C SER A 361 -21.77 -8.01 21.84
N GLU A 362 -22.08 -9.31 21.95
CA GLU A 362 -22.79 -9.88 23.11
C GLU A 362 -22.02 -9.69 24.43
N LYS A 363 -20.69 -9.90 24.39
CA LYS A 363 -19.82 -9.73 25.58
C LYS A 363 -19.69 -8.30 26.07
N PHE A 364 -19.93 -7.32 25.21
CA PHE A 364 -19.90 -5.89 25.52
C PHE A 364 -21.30 -5.26 25.57
N GLU A 365 -22.37 -6.06 25.56
CA GLU A 365 -23.77 -5.58 25.54
C GLU A 365 -24.09 -4.59 26.66
N GLU A 366 -23.51 -4.79 27.84
CA GLU A 366 -23.69 -3.91 29.00
C GLU A 366 -22.83 -2.63 28.98
N ASP A 367 -21.89 -2.50 28.03
CA ASP A 367 -21.00 -1.35 27.97
C ASP A 367 -21.44 -0.39 26.86
N GLU A 368 -22.30 0.56 27.19
CA GLU A 368 -22.87 1.55 26.28
C GLU A 368 -21.82 2.45 25.59
N ASN A 369 -20.57 2.44 26.10
CA ASN A 369 -19.48 3.22 25.51
C ASN A 369 -18.74 2.48 24.38
N VAL A 370 -19.08 1.21 24.10
CA VAL A 370 -18.41 0.40 23.08
C VAL A 370 -19.34 0.14 21.91
N GLU A 371 -18.91 0.52 20.72
CA GLU A 371 -19.65 0.30 19.47
C GLU A 371 -18.89 -0.61 18.52
N PHE A 372 -19.60 -1.53 17.86
CA PHE A 372 -19.02 -2.49 16.91
C PHE A 372 -19.45 -2.22 15.49
N TYR A 373 -18.48 -2.12 14.59
CA TYR A 373 -18.67 -1.97 13.16
C TYR A 373 -18.02 -3.13 12.40
N MET A 374 -18.50 -3.42 11.18
CA MET A 374 -17.93 -4.48 10.36
C MET A 374 -17.78 -4.03 8.89
N ILE A 375 -16.58 -4.26 8.32
CA ILE A 375 -16.32 -3.98 6.90
C ILE A 375 -15.67 -5.21 6.23
N TYR A 376 -16.28 -5.69 5.13
CA TYR A 376 -15.74 -6.73 4.25
C TYR A 376 -16.17 -6.49 2.80
N GLY A 377 -15.71 -7.32 1.86
CA GLY A 377 -15.84 -7.09 0.41
C GLY A 377 -17.26 -6.77 -0.08
N ALA A 378 -18.30 -7.40 0.48
CA ALA A 378 -19.69 -7.21 0.06
C ALA A 378 -20.38 -5.93 0.61
N ILE A 379 -19.75 -5.21 1.56
CA ILE A 379 -20.32 -3.97 2.10
C ILE A 379 -20.28 -2.88 1.04
N LYS A 380 -21.43 -2.23 0.77
CA LYS A 380 -21.58 -1.15 -0.22
C LYS A 380 -20.73 0.07 0.13
N LYS A 381 -20.38 0.86 -0.89
CA LYS A 381 -19.52 2.05 -0.75
C LYS A 381 -20.11 3.05 0.25
N ASP A 382 -21.39 3.36 0.15
CA ASP A 382 -22.04 4.37 1.00
C ASP A 382 -22.01 3.97 2.48
N GLU A 383 -22.21 2.67 2.78
CA GLU A 383 -22.13 2.15 4.15
C GLU A 383 -20.69 2.18 4.68
N ARG A 384 -19.70 1.92 3.84
CA ARG A 384 -18.28 2.06 4.24
C ARG A 384 -17.93 3.50 4.60
N GLU A 385 -18.42 4.47 3.81
CA GLU A 385 -18.20 5.89 4.08
C GLU A 385 -18.94 6.34 5.36
N ARG A 386 -20.14 5.80 5.63
CA ARG A 386 -20.85 6.04 6.89
C ARG A 386 -20.03 5.53 8.09
N ILE A 387 -19.61 4.27 8.04
CA ILE A 387 -18.79 3.65 9.11
C ILE A 387 -17.49 4.45 9.32
N LYS A 388 -16.85 4.89 8.24
CA LYS A 388 -15.64 5.71 8.32
C LYS A 388 -15.88 7.02 9.07
N LYS A 389 -16.98 7.73 8.77
CA LYS A 389 -17.35 8.96 9.48
C LYS A 389 -17.59 8.71 10.97
N GLU A 390 -18.29 7.64 11.30
CA GLU A 390 -18.52 7.24 12.71
C GLU A 390 -17.21 6.97 13.46
N LEU A 391 -16.26 6.27 12.83
CA LEU A 391 -14.96 5.94 13.42
C LEU A 391 -14.05 7.17 13.63
N GLU A 392 -14.28 8.26 12.91
CA GLU A 392 -13.52 9.51 13.06
C GLU A 392 -14.12 10.46 14.13
N LEU A 393 -15.29 10.13 14.71
CA LEU A 393 -15.89 10.93 15.78
C LEU A 393 -15.05 10.85 17.06
N ASP A 394 -14.90 11.98 17.73
CA ASP A 394 -14.23 12.11 19.04
C ASP A 394 -15.27 12.49 20.11
N ASP A 395 -16.17 11.56 20.39
CA ASP A 395 -17.29 11.71 21.34
C ASP A 395 -17.10 10.89 22.61
N GLY A 396 -15.88 10.40 22.86
CA GLY A 396 -15.52 9.60 24.04
C GLY A 396 -15.93 8.12 23.94
N LYS A 397 -16.61 7.69 22.88
CA LYS A 397 -16.93 6.27 22.67
C LYS A 397 -15.75 5.48 22.11
N ILE A 398 -15.68 4.22 22.46
CA ILE A 398 -14.70 3.27 21.94
C ILE A 398 -15.32 2.51 20.78
N ARG A 399 -14.73 2.63 19.60
CA ARG A 399 -15.22 1.97 18.39
C ARG A 399 -14.32 0.83 17.97
N ILE A 400 -14.91 -0.34 17.80
CA ILE A 400 -14.22 -1.56 17.39
C ILE A 400 -14.67 -1.91 15.97
N LEU A 401 -13.73 -1.80 15.03
CA LEU A 401 -13.95 -2.18 13.66
C LEU A 401 -13.43 -3.59 13.38
N VAL A 402 -14.33 -4.52 13.08
CA VAL A 402 -13.98 -5.87 12.62
C VAL A 402 -13.92 -5.88 11.08
N ALA A 403 -12.74 -6.10 10.51
CA ALA A 403 -12.59 -5.95 9.07
C ALA A 403 -11.75 -7.05 8.42
N SER A 404 -12.05 -7.38 7.15
CA SER A 404 -11.23 -8.32 6.39
C SER A 404 -9.94 -7.66 5.89
N TYR A 405 -8.82 -8.41 5.87
CA TYR A 405 -7.55 -7.92 5.29
C TYR A 405 -7.69 -7.40 3.86
N GLY A 406 -8.53 -8.06 3.06
CA GLY A 406 -8.76 -7.66 1.66
C GLY A 406 -9.37 -6.27 1.54
N THR A 407 -10.29 -5.92 2.43
CA THR A 407 -11.00 -4.63 2.37
C THR A 407 -10.11 -3.46 2.78
N LEU A 408 -9.21 -3.67 3.74
CA LEU A 408 -8.27 -2.63 4.14
C LEU A 408 -7.22 -2.34 3.08
N SER A 409 -6.83 -3.32 2.27
CA SER A 409 -5.92 -3.09 1.15
C SER A 409 -6.56 -2.22 0.05
N THR A 410 -7.89 -2.04 0.06
CA THR A 410 -8.65 -1.36 -0.98
C THR A 410 -9.01 0.11 -0.69
N GLY A 411 -8.28 0.81 0.19
CA GLY A 411 -8.39 2.26 0.29
C GLY A 411 -9.19 2.83 1.48
N VAL A 412 -9.68 2.01 2.42
CA VAL A 412 -10.31 2.53 3.65
C VAL A 412 -9.24 3.14 4.56
N SER A 413 -9.25 4.46 4.68
CA SER A 413 -8.33 5.22 5.55
C SER A 413 -9.10 5.77 6.73
N ILE A 414 -8.68 5.39 7.93
CA ILE A 414 -9.26 5.86 9.21
C ILE A 414 -8.10 6.31 10.08
N ASN A 415 -8.08 7.59 10.44
CA ASN A 415 -6.95 8.15 11.20
C ASN A 415 -7.11 7.86 12.69
N ASN A 416 -8.34 7.80 13.20
CA ASN A 416 -8.66 7.56 14.61
C ASN A 416 -8.65 6.07 15.00
N LEU A 417 -7.69 5.30 14.46
CA LEU A 417 -7.41 3.92 14.88
C LEU A 417 -6.12 3.87 15.68
N HIS A 418 -6.21 3.47 16.93
CA HIS A 418 -5.09 3.43 17.88
C HIS A 418 -4.47 2.05 18.01
N ASN A 419 -5.28 1.00 17.81
CA ASN A 419 -4.86 -0.38 17.97
C ASN A 419 -5.26 -1.23 16.78
N ILE A 420 -4.44 -2.25 16.50
CA ILE A 420 -4.76 -3.32 15.56
C ILE A 420 -4.58 -4.67 16.26
N ILE A 421 -5.54 -5.55 16.10
CA ILE A 421 -5.44 -6.96 16.51
C ILE A 421 -5.46 -7.81 15.24
N PHE A 422 -4.40 -8.57 15.00
CA PHE A 422 -4.39 -9.61 13.98
C PHE A 422 -5.05 -10.87 14.54
N ALA A 423 -6.38 -10.93 14.43
CA ALA A 423 -7.18 -12.04 14.96
C ALA A 423 -6.97 -13.35 14.20
N GLU A 424 -6.66 -13.29 12.91
CA GLU A 424 -6.15 -14.42 12.13
C GLU A 424 -4.79 -14.07 11.56
N GLY A 425 -3.79 -14.90 11.81
CA GLY A 425 -2.44 -14.70 11.29
C GLY A 425 -2.39 -14.85 9.77
N PHE A 426 -1.79 -13.89 9.10
CA PHE A 426 -1.62 -13.86 7.66
C PHE A 426 -0.12 -13.83 7.29
N LYS A 427 0.25 -14.43 6.16
CA LYS A 427 1.67 -14.52 5.75
C LYS A 427 2.12 -13.35 4.86
N ALA A 428 1.20 -12.73 4.07
CA ALA A 428 1.60 -11.75 3.07
C ALA A 428 2.15 -10.47 3.69
N GLU A 429 3.47 -10.28 3.58
CA GLU A 429 4.23 -9.15 4.09
C GLU A 429 3.58 -7.80 3.72
N GLN A 430 3.25 -7.61 2.46
CA GLN A 430 2.68 -6.36 1.96
C GLN A 430 1.38 -5.96 2.66
N ARG A 431 0.44 -6.93 2.85
CA ARG A 431 -0.84 -6.64 3.53
C ARG A 431 -0.64 -6.27 4.99
N ILE A 432 0.32 -6.90 5.65
CA ILE A 432 0.65 -6.61 7.04
C ILE A 432 1.26 -5.21 7.16
N ILE A 433 2.25 -4.89 6.33
CA ILE A 433 2.87 -3.56 6.31
C ILE A 433 1.85 -2.46 5.98
N GLN A 434 0.97 -2.70 5.01
CA GLN A 434 -0.11 -1.75 4.69
C GLN A 434 -1.08 -1.56 5.86
N SER A 435 -1.44 -2.64 6.57
CA SER A 435 -2.29 -2.56 7.76
C SER A 435 -1.63 -1.77 8.89
N ILE A 436 -0.34 -2.05 9.15
CA ILE A 436 0.48 -1.29 10.11
C ILE A 436 0.56 0.18 9.67
N GLY A 437 0.89 0.44 8.41
CA GLY A 437 1.05 1.78 7.87
C GLY A 437 -0.21 2.64 8.00
N ARG A 438 -1.40 2.06 7.95
CA ARG A 438 -2.67 2.78 8.15
C ARG A 438 -2.85 3.23 9.61
N SER A 439 -2.44 2.41 10.57
CA SER A 439 -2.43 2.79 11.98
C SER A 439 -1.35 3.83 12.32
N LEU A 440 -0.36 3.99 11.45
CA LEU A 440 0.71 4.98 11.65
C LEU A 440 0.29 6.42 11.30
N ARG A 441 -0.87 6.64 10.68
CA ARG A 441 -1.34 8.00 10.41
C ARG A 441 -1.48 8.77 11.70
N LEU A 442 -0.99 10.00 11.70
CA LEU A 442 -1.15 10.88 12.84
C LEU A 442 -2.63 11.15 13.10
N HIS A 443 -2.99 11.09 14.36
CA HIS A 443 -4.23 11.61 14.90
C HIS A 443 -3.90 12.36 16.17
N GLU A 444 -4.60 13.41 16.46
CA GLU A 444 -4.30 14.31 17.60
C GLU A 444 -4.28 13.57 18.94
N SER A 445 -5.12 12.55 19.08
CA SER A 445 -5.17 11.70 20.28
C SER A 445 -4.16 10.54 20.28
N LYS A 446 -3.32 10.39 19.22
CA LYS A 446 -2.49 9.19 19.03
C LYS A 446 -1.01 9.50 18.88
N VAL A 447 -0.24 9.19 19.90
CA VAL A 447 1.24 9.25 19.85
C VAL A 447 1.83 7.90 19.41
N VAL A 448 1.21 6.79 19.81
CA VAL A 448 1.69 5.43 19.55
C VAL A 448 0.55 4.55 19.04
N ALA A 449 0.78 3.88 17.93
CA ALA A 449 -0.10 2.82 17.45
C ALA A 449 0.32 1.47 18.04
N SER A 450 -0.61 0.73 18.66
CA SER A 450 -0.35 -0.58 19.26
C SER A 450 -0.85 -1.70 18.35
N ILE A 451 0.01 -2.69 18.11
CA ILE A 451 -0.34 -3.85 17.29
C ILE A 451 -0.22 -5.11 18.14
N TYR A 452 -1.28 -5.89 18.17
CA TYR A 452 -1.37 -7.17 18.84
C TYR A 452 -1.43 -8.28 17.79
N ASP A 453 -0.30 -8.95 17.60
CA ASP A 453 -0.12 -10.02 16.62
C ASP A 453 -0.32 -11.37 17.29
N LEU A 454 -1.48 -11.99 17.10
CA LEU A 454 -1.79 -13.29 17.68
C LEU A 454 -1.12 -14.41 16.86
N VAL A 455 -0.38 -15.26 17.55
CA VAL A 455 0.33 -16.40 16.97
C VAL A 455 -0.09 -17.66 17.74
N ASP A 456 -0.83 -18.53 17.07
CA ASP A 456 -1.33 -19.75 17.70
C ASP A 456 -0.29 -20.87 17.62
N THR A 457 -0.10 -21.60 18.73
CA THR A 457 0.82 -22.72 18.86
C THR A 457 0.13 -23.91 19.49
N TYR A 458 0.46 -25.13 19.05
CA TYR A 458 -0.19 -26.36 19.49
C TYR A 458 0.78 -27.45 19.96
N THR A 459 2.06 -27.29 19.67
CA THR A 459 3.09 -28.30 19.95
C THR A 459 4.33 -27.67 20.54
N GLU A 460 5.07 -28.43 21.35
CA GLU A 460 6.39 -28.03 21.80
C GLU A 460 7.40 -27.96 20.64
N GLU A 461 7.22 -28.81 19.61
CA GLU A 461 7.95 -28.79 18.36
C GLU A 461 7.34 -27.78 17.38
N HIS A 462 7.63 -26.52 17.55
CA HIS A 462 7.09 -25.42 16.77
C HIS A 462 7.28 -25.53 15.25
N ASN A 463 8.24 -26.32 14.78
CA ASN A 463 8.49 -26.52 13.34
C ASN A 463 7.31 -27.22 12.61
N ASN A 464 6.46 -27.89 13.35
CA ASN A 464 5.31 -28.61 12.83
C ASN A 464 4.01 -27.79 12.80
N ASN A 465 4.01 -26.55 13.23
CA ASN A 465 2.84 -25.69 13.28
C ASN A 465 2.93 -24.61 12.18
N VAL A 466 1.95 -24.58 11.25
CA VAL A 466 1.95 -23.64 10.11
C VAL A 466 1.71 -22.21 10.58
N LEU A 467 0.75 -22.00 11.48
CA LEU A 467 0.43 -20.66 12.00
C LEU A 467 1.59 -20.08 12.81
N PHE A 468 2.31 -20.92 13.55
CA PHE A 468 3.55 -20.53 14.23
C PHE A 468 4.63 -20.07 13.23
N ARG A 469 4.83 -20.83 12.12
CA ARG A 469 5.78 -20.44 11.07
C ARG A 469 5.41 -19.09 10.45
N HIS A 470 4.11 -18.86 10.17
CA HIS A 470 3.64 -17.58 9.69
C HIS A 470 3.91 -16.45 10.70
N GLY A 471 3.75 -16.70 12.02
CA GLY A 471 4.12 -15.76 13.07
C GLY A 471 5.62 -15.45 13.07
N LYS A 472 6.47 -16.47 12.83
CA LYS A 472 7.92 -16.31 12.69
C LYS A 472 8.30 -15.48 11.46
N ASP A 473 7.62 -15.71 10.32
CA ASP A 473 7.80 -14.93 9.09
C ASP A 473 7.44 -13.44 9.35
N ARG A 474 6.30 -13.16 10.04
CA ARG A 474 5.94 -11.80 10.44
C ARG A 474 6.97 -11.15 11.34
N ARG A 475 7.53 -11.88 12.30
CA ARG A 475 8.61 -11.37 13.17
C ARG A 475 9.87 -11.02 12.37
N ASN A 476 10.25 -11.82 11.38
CA ASN A 476 11.39 -11.50 10.49
C ASN A 476 11.10 -10.21 9.69
N MET A 477 9.87 -10.03 9.24
CA MET A 477 9.43 -8.81 8.60
C MET A 477 9.51 -7.59 9.54
N TYR A 478 9.09 -7.73 10.81
CA TYR A 478 9.23 -6.64 11.80
C TYR A 478 10.69 -6.24 11.98
N LYS A 479 11.61 -7.20 12.01
CA LYS A 479 13.06 -6.95 12.06
C LYS A 479 13.54 -6.23 10.78
N LYS A 480 13.15 -6.71 9.60
CA LYS A 480 13.53 -6.12 8.30
C LYS A 480 13.11 -4.66 8.19
N HIS A 481 11.91 -4.31 8.68
CA HIS A 481 11.37 -2.96 8.67
C HIS A 481 11.68 -2.15 9.93
N GLU A 482 12.53 -2.67 10.81
CA GLU A 482 12.97 -2.04 12.05
C GLU A 482 11.81 -1.63 12.99
N TYR A 483 10.68 -2.35 12.97
CA TYR A 483 9.59 -2.13 13.91
C TYR A 483 9.94 -2.70 15.29
N PRO A 484 9.77 -1.93 16.38
CA PRO A 484 9.97 -2.44 17.73
C PRO A 484 8.89 -3.45 18.10
N TYR A 485 9.29 -4.62 18.57
CA TYR A 485 8.36 -5.67 18.99
C TYR A 485 8.77 -6.32 20.31
N LYS A 486 7.76 -6.82 21.04
CA LYS A 486 7.92 -7.66 22.24
C LYS A 486 7.14 -8.96 22.07
N ILE A 487 7.67 -10.04 22.63
CA ILE A 487 7.00 -11.35 22.63
C ILE A 487 6.34 -11.54 23.99
N LYS A 488 5.08 -11.97 23.98
CA LYS A 488 4.33 -12.42 25.16
C LYS A 488 3.83 -13.83 24.89
N LYS A 489 3.71 -14.66 25.95
CA LYS A 489 3.21 -16.04 25.84
C LYS A 489 2.08 -16.25 26.84
N PHE A 490 1.01 -16.92 26.38
CA PHE A 490 -0.14 -17.29 27.19
C PHE A 490 -0.52 -18.74 26.89
N ILE A 491 -1.03 -19.44 27.89
CA ILE A 491 -1.64 -20.76 27.76
C ILE A 491 -3.16 -20.55 27.78
N LEU A 492 -3.87 -21.16 26.80
CA LEU A 492 -5.33 -21.06 26.66
C LEU A 492 -6.05 -22.28 27.26
#